data_2f30a3fdd542ed0c93f725156dacbc86
#
_entry.id   2f30a3fdd542ed0c93f725156dacbc86
#
_cell.length_a   1.000
_cell.length_b   1.000
_cell.length_c   1.000
_cell.angle_alpha   90.00
_cell.angle_beta   90.00
_cell.angle_gamma   90.00
#
_symmetry.space_group_name_H-M   'P 1'
#
loop_
_entity.id
_entity.type
_entity.pdbx_description
1 polymer ?
#
loop_
_entity_poly.entity_id
_entity_poly.type
_entity_poly.pdbx_seq_one_letter_code
_entity_poly.pdbx_strand_id
1 'polypeptide(L)'
;MRTIVIMVTFMFCINVIINSQNVMKHELVKLPYAADALNPVISKQTIEFHHGKHLQGYVNNLNNLIQGTKFESANLELIVKESDGAIFNNAGQILNHNLYFLQFSPSGGGKPSGRLAQAIDAGWGSFENFQKEFEAGGMGVFGSGWVWLASDNAGKLSIVREGPAGNPVTKGLKPLLTFDVWEHAYYLDFQNRRADHLNSLWKIVDWKIVESRYNN
;
A
#
# COMPACT_ATOMS: atom_id res chain seq x y z
N MET A 1 84.33 -12.23 -4.88
CA MET A 1 82.99 -12.86 -4.97
C MET A 1 81.97 -11.87 -4.46
N ARG A 2 81.13 -11.29 -5.31
CA ARG A 2 80.04 -10.36 -4.91
C ARG A 2 78.73 -11.16 -4.95
N THR A 3 78.10 -11.34 -3.81
CA THR A 3 76.82 -12.04 -3.67
C THR A 3 75.70 -11.06 -3.96
N ILE A 4 74.92 -11.34 -5.04
CA ILE A 4 73.74 -10.57 -5.41
C ILE A 4 72.54 -11.19 -4.65
N VAL A 5 71.93 -10.39 -3.75
CA VAL A 5 70.68 -10.75 -3.08
C VAL A 5 69.51 -10.24 -3.96
N ILE A 6 68.74 -11.16 -4.53
CA ILE A 6 67.52 -10.85 -5.28
C ILE A 6 66.37 -10.80 -4.26
N MET A 7 65.82 -9.59 -4.06
CA MET A 7 64.64 -9.36 -3.23
C MET A 7 63.38 -9.54 -4.12
N VAL A 8 62.68 -10.64 -3.91
CA VAL A 8 61.40 -10.91 -4.59
C VAL A 8 60.27 -10.27 -3.78
N THR A 9 59.72 -9.17 -4.33
CA THR A 9 58.56 -8.46 -3.77
C THR A 9 57.27 -9.19 -4.18
N PHE A 10 56.61 -9.86 -3.27
CA PHE A 10 55.28 -10.44 -3.47
C PHE A 10 54.24 -9.33 -3.41
N MET A 11 53.66 -8.99 -4.57
CA MET A 11 52.57 -8.06 -4.68
C MET A 11 51.24 -8.83 -4.43
N PHE A 12 50.67 -8.67 -3.22
CA PHE A 12 49.36 -9.21 -2.92
C PHE A 12 48.29 -8.37 -3.58
N CYS A 13 47.70 -8.85 -4.69
CA CYS A 13 46.51 -8.29 -5.29
C CYS A 13 45.32 -8.64 -4.44
N ILE A 14 44.83 -7.72 -3.61
CA ILE A 14 43.56 -7.83 -2.92
C ILE A 14 42.45 -7.61 -3.97
N ASN A 15 41.82 -8.68 -4.43
CA ASN A 15 40.60 -8.61 -5.22
C ASN A 15 39.46 -8.14 -4.30
N VAL A 16 39.17 -6.84 -4.31
CA VAL A 16 37.95 -6.33 -3.71
C VAL A 16 36.79 -6.77 -4.61
N ILE A 17 36.08 -7.82 -4.22
CA ILE A 17 34.80 -8.18 -4.84
C ILE A 17 33.81 -7.09 -4.41
N ILE A 18 33.59 -6.11 -5.29
CA ILE A 18 32.50 -5.16 -5.14
C ILE A 18 31.23 -5.97 -5.41
N ASN A 19 30.58 -6.43 -4.34
CA ASN A 19 29.24 -7.00 -4.42
C ASN A 19 28.31 -5.84 -4.77
N SER A 20 28.01 -5.66 -6.05
CA SER A 20 26.98 -4.74 -6.51
C SER A 20 25.64 -5.29 -6.00
N GLN A 21 25.22 -4.88 -4.81
CA GLN A 21 23.86 -5.11 -4.35
C GLN A 21 22.94 -4.46 -5.36
N ASN A 22 22.02 -5.24 -5.92
CA ASN A 22 20.96 -4.71 -6.77
C ASN A 22 20.09 -3.79 -5.91
N VAL A 23 20.29 -2.48 -6.05
CA VAL A 23 19.50 -1.45 -5.39
C VAL A 23 18.07 -1.58 -5.91
N MET A 24 17.13 -1.95 -5.04
CA MET A 24 15.70 -2.03 -5.39
C MET A 24 15.12 -0.63 -5.35
N LYS A 25 14.91 -0.03 -6.50
CA LYS A 25 14.22 1.26 -6.59
C LYS A 25 12.70 1.03 -6.59
N HIS A 26 12.01 1.61 -5.61
CA HIS A 26 10.55 1.63 -5.62
C HIS A 26 10.04 2.57 -6.70
N GLU A 27 8.97 2.16 -7.39
CA GLU A 27 8.39 2.90 -8.50
C GLU A 27 6.93 3.25 -8.21
N LEU A 28 6.46 4.31 -8.87
CA LEU A 28 5.05 4.66 -8.85
C LEU A 28 4.25 3.54 -9.51
N VAL A 29 3.28 2.98 -8.79
CA VAL A 29 2.43 1.92 -9.33
C VAL A 29 1.67 2.44 -10.55
N LYS A 30 1.64 1.64 -11.62
CA LYS A 30 0.88 1.98 -12.81
C LYS A 30 -0.60 1.71 -12.57
N LEU A 31 -1.45 2.70 -12.83
CA LEU A 31 -2.90 2.54 -12.76
C LEU A 31 -3.39 1.58 -13.86
N PRO A 32 -4.31 0.63 -13.56
CA PRO A 32 -4.90 -0.25 -14.56
C PRO A 32 -6.02 0.42 -15.37
N TYR A 33 -6.26 1.72 -15.15
CA TYR A 33 -7.31 2.52 -15.79
C TYR A 33 -6.80 3.93 -16.10
N ALA A 34 -7.49 4.64 -17.00
CA ALA A 34 -7.23 6.05 -17.31
C ALA A 34 -7.61 6.95 -16.12
N ALA A 35 -6.95 8.10 -15.98
CA ALA A 35 -7.15 9.00 -14.84
C ALA A 35 -8.59 9.51 -14.68
N ASP A 36 -9.37 9.56 -15.75
CA ASP A 36 -10.78 9.99 -15.77
C ASP A 36 -11.79 8.82 -15.71
N ALA A 37 -11.32 7.58 -15.75
CA ALA A 37 -12.19 6.41 -15.88
C ALA A 37 -13.04 6.11 -14.63
N LEU A 38 -12.69 6.65 -13.47
CA LEU A 38 -13.44 6.46 -12.23
C LEU A 38 -14.48 7.56 -11.97
N ASN A 39 -14.64 8.54 -12.89
CA ASN A 39 -15.71 9.51 -12.78
C ASN A 39 -17.10 8.84 -12.74
N PRO A 40 -18.07 9.40 -12.00
CA PRO A 40 -17.98 10.58 -11.14
C PRO A 40 -17.57 10.26 -9.70
N VAL A 41 -17.11 9.04 -9.40
CA VAL A 41 -16.77 8.60 -8.02
C VAL A 41 -15.46 9.23 -7.53
N ILE A 42 -14.43 9.18 -8.37
CA ILE A 42 -13.17 9.90 -8.15
C ILE A 42 -12.88 10.70 -9.42
N SER A 43 -12.76 12.01 -9.29
CA SER A 43 -12.49 12.87 -10.45
C SER A 43 -11.07 12.67 -10.99
N LYS A 44 -10.89 13.00 -12.27
CA LYS A 44 -9.57 13.06 -12.89
C LYS A 44 -8.60 13.92 -12.09
N GLN A 45 -9.06 15.08 -11.61
CA GLN A 45 -8.23 16.00 -10.83
C GLN A 45 -7.76 15.34 -9.53
N THR A 46 -8.64 14.64 -8.82
CA THR A 46 -8.27 13.89 -7.61
C THR A 46 -7.22 12.82 -7.93
N ILE A 47 -7.39 12.04 -9.01
CA ILE A 47 -6.40 11.04 -9.42
C ILE A 47 -5.05 11.70 -9.76
N GLU A 48 -5.03 12.80 -10.50
CA GLU A 48 -3.79 13.49 -10.88
C GLU A 48 -3.01 14.02 -9.65
N PHE A 49 -3.70 14.51 -8.63
CA PHE A 49 -3.05 14.93 -7.38
C PHE A 49 -2.72 13.74 -6.47
N HIS A 50 -3.67 12.86 -6.23
CA HIS A 50 -3.54 11.77 -5.25
C HIS A 50 -2.48 10.75 -5.70
N HIS A 51 -2.58 10.24 -6.93
CA HIS A 51 -1.60 9.33 -7.51
C HIS A 51 -0.35 10.07 -8.01
N GLY A 52 -0.53 11.08 -8.86
CA GLY A 52 0.57 11.71 -9.59
C GLY A 52 1.43 12.67 -8.74
N LYS A 53 0.96 13.13 -7.58
CA LYS A 53 1.70 14.04 -6.70
C LYS A 53 1.93 13.44 -5.32
N HIS A 54 0.88 13.08 -4.56
CA HIS A 54 1.05 12.53 -3.21
C HIS A 54 1.80 11.21 -3.23
N LEU A 55 1.32 10.21 -3.96
CA LEU A 55 1.98 8.91 -4.02
C LEU A 55 3.38 9.01 -4.64
N GLN A 56 3.56 9.77 -5.73
CA GLN A 56 4.88 10.00 -6.32
C GLN A 56 5.85 10.66 -5.32
N GLY A 57 5.36 11.58 -4.50
CA GLY A 57 6.14 12.22 -3.44
C GLY A 57 6.66 11.19 -2.42
N TYR A 58 5.80 10.29 -1.96
CA TYR A 58 6.19 9.22 -1.04
C TYR A 58 7.22 8.28 -1.65
N VAL A 59 7.06 7.91 -2.93
CA VAL A 59 8.02 7.07 -3.66
C VAL A 59 9.40 7.74 -3.74
N ASN A 60 9.45 9.02 -4.12
CA ASN A 60 10.69 9.77 -4.20
C ASN A 60 11.38 9.88 -2.84
N ASN A 61 10.62 10.20 -1.80
CA ASN A 61 11.13 10.32 -0.44
C ASN A 61 11.66 9.00 0.10
N LEU A 62 10.91 7.89 -0.08
CA LEU A 62 11.37 6.57 0.37
C LEU A 62 12.69 6.19 -0.29
N ASN A 63 12.78 6.32 -1.62
CA ASN A 63 14.00 6.00 -2.36
C ASN A 63 15.23 6.80 -1.89
N ASN A 64 15.04 8.02 -1.42
CA ASN A 64 16.11 8.81 -0.84
C ASN A 64 16.46 8.36 0.59
N LEU A 65 15.44 8.06 1.41
CA LEU A 65 15.61 7.72 2.82
C LEU A 65 16.26 6.35 3.05
N ILE A 66 16.08 5.38 2.13
CA ILE A 66 16.59 4.01 2.30
C ILE A 66 18.01 3.82 1.79
N GLN A 67 18.60 4.80 1.09
CA GLN A 67 19.97 4.72 0.56
C GLN A 67 20.98 4.46 1.67
N GLY A 68 21.84 3.46 1.49
CA GLY A 68 22.85 3.06 2.47
C GLY A 68 22.29 2.43 3.76
N THR A 69 20.98 2.19 3.85
CA THR A 69 20.35 1.51 4.98
C THR A 69 20.15 0.01 4.70
N LYS A 70 19.78 -0.76 5.73
CA LYS A 70 19.39 -2.18 5.56
C LYS A 70 18.18 -2.37 4.64
N PHE A 71 17.45 -1.30 4.32
CA PHE A 71 16.24 -1.32 3.52
C PHE A 71 16.47 -1.02 2.03
N GLU A 72 17.68 -0.66 1.61
CA GLU A 72 17.98 -0.25 0.24
C GLU A 72 17.60 -1.29 -0.83
N SER A 73 17.66 -2.58 -0.47
CA SER A 73 17.28 -3.69 -1.36
C SER A 73 16.04 -4.44 -0.87
N ALA A 74 15.31 -3.89 0.11
CA ALA A 74 14.16 -4.53 0.71
C ALA A 74 12.88 -4.28 -0.09
N ASN A 75 11.96 -5.27 -0.11
CA ASN A 75 10.63 -5.03 -0.63
C ASN A 75 9.80 -4.15 0.32
N LEU A 76 8.74 -3.55 -0.23
CA LEU A 76 7.95 -2.55 0.47
C LEU A 76 7.29 -3.09 1.75
N GLU A 77 6.80 -4.33 1.73
CA GLU A 77 6.14 -4.95 2.88
C GLU A 77 7.11 -5.18 4.03
N LEU A 78 8.34 -5.63 3.74
CA LEU A 78 9.39 -5.80 4.73
C LEU A 78 9.77 -4.45 5.37
N ILE A 79 9.88 -3.40 4.55
CA ILE A 79 10.17 -2.05 5.07
C ILE A 79 9.06 -1.62 6.03
N VAL A 80 7.79 -1.79 5.66
CA VAL A 80 6.64 -1.41 6.52
C VAL A 80 6.63 -2.21 7.83
N LYS A 81 7.03 -3.48 7.80
CA LYS A 81 7.06 -4.33 9.01
C LYS A 81 8.21 -4.01 9.96
N GLU A 82 9.36 -3.55 9.45
CA GLU A 82 10.60 -3.49 10.22
C GLU A 82 11.18 -2.08 10.43
N SER A 83 10.59 -1.07 9.78
CA SER A 83 11.04 0.32 9.91
C SER A 83 10.16 1.13 10.86
N ASP A 84 10.65 2.30 11.21
CA ASP A 84 9.95 3.32 11.98
C ASP A 84 10.14 4.71 11.38
N GLY A 85 9.59 5.73 12.02
CA GLY A 85 9.77 7.14 11.68
C GLY A 85 9.49 7.46 10.22
N ALA A 86 10.39 8.20 9.59
CA ALA A 86 10.21 8.69 8.22
C ALA A 86 10.19 7.57 7.17
N ILE A 87 11.00 6.52 7.35
CA ILE A 87 11.02 5.37 6.43
C ILE A 87 9.68 4.66 6.48
N PHE A 88 9.19 4.33 7.68
CA PHE A 88 7.87 3.71 7.88
C PHE A 88 6.75 4.55 7.27
N ASN A 89 6.75 5.87 7.55
CA ASN A 89 5.70 6.75 7.06
C ASN A 89 5.61 6.76 5.53
N ASN A 90 6.75 6.86 4.83
CA ASN A 90 6.74 6.86 3.37
C ASN A 90 6.44 5.47 2.80
N ALA A 91 7.03 4.40 3.34
CA ALA A 91 6.79 3.03 2.89
C ALA A 91 5.32 2.60 3.13
N GLY A 92 4.78 2.90 4.30
CA GLY A 92 3.37 2.63 4.64
C GLY A 92 2.42 3.35 3.70
N GLN A 93 2.67 4.63 3.42
CA GLN A 93 1.86 5.38 2.45
C GLN A 93 1.95 4.77 1.05
N ILE A 94 3.12 4.36 0.58
CA ILE A 94 3.23 3.72 -0.74
C ILE A 94 2.44 2.41 -0.77
N LEU A 95 2.60 1.56 0.24
CA LEU A 95 1.90 0.27 0.31
C LEU A 95 0.37 0.48 0.35
N ASN A 96 -0.10 1.43 1.16
CA ASN A 96 -1.51 1.74 1.31
C ASN A 96 -2.12 2.25 0.00
N HIS A 97 -1.46 3.21 -0.66
CA HIS A 97 -1.93 3.77 -1.93
C HIS A 97 -1.88 2.74 -3.07
N ASN A 98 -0.86 1.87 -3.12
CA ASN A 98 -0.81 0.79 -4.10
C ASN A 98 -2.02 -0.15 -3.95
N LEU A 99 -2.34 -0.55 -2.71
CA LEU A 99 -3.51 -1.38 -2.43
C LEU A 99 -4.81 -0.65 -2.76
N TYR A 100 -4.90 0.65 -2.45
CA TYR A 100 -6.06 1.50 -2.71
C TYR A 100 -6.33 1.67 -4.20
N PHE A 101 -5.35 2.10 -4.99
CA PHE A 101 -5.57 2.35 -6.41
C PHE A 101 -5.79 1.08 -7.23
N LEU A 102 -5.10 -0.02 -6.89
CA LEU A 102 -5.22 -1.28 -7.64
C LEU A 102 -6.51 -2.05 -7.38
N GLN A 103 -7.33 -1.66 -6.40
CA GLN A 103 -8.60 -2.32 -6.11
C GLN A 103 -9.81 -1.71 -6.83
N PHE A 104 -9.62 -0.68 -7.64
CA PHE A 104 -10.69 0.00 -8.34
C PHE A 104 -10.74 -0.34 -9.82
N SER A 105 -11.94 -0.31 -10.37
CA SER A 105 -12.22 -0.50 -11.79
C SER A 105 -13.40 0.36 -12.23
N PRO A 106 -13.38 0.92 -13.45
CA PRO A 106 -14.55 1.58 -14.02
C PRO A 106 -15.75 0.63 -14.22
N SER A 107 -15.48 -0.69 -14.21
CA SER A 107 -16.52 -1.74 -14.25
C SER A 107 -16.71 -2.40 -12.90
N GLY A 108 -16.27 -1.76 -11.82
CA GLY A 108 -16.40 -2.25 -10.45
C GLY A 108 -17.81 -2.11 -9.89
N GLY A 109 -17.91 -2.28 -8.58
CA GLY A 109 -19.19 -2.24 -7.85
C GLY A 109 -19.84 -3.60 -7.66
N GLY A 110 -21.10 -3.58 -7.27
CA GLY A 110 -21.81 -4.83 -6.90
C GLY A 110 -21.37 -5.41 -5.56
N LYS A 111 -21.32 -6.74 -5.48
CA LYS A 111 -21.00 -7.50 -4.27
C LYS A 111 -19.87 -8.50 -4.53
N PRO A 112 -19.10 -8.90 -3.51
CA PRO A 112 -18.18 -10.01 -3.63
C PRO A 112 -18.90 -11.33 -3.92
N SER A 113 -18.16 -12.30 -4.40
CA SER A 113 -18.64 -13.66 -4.68
C SER A 113 -17.78 -14.70 -3.95
N GLY A 114 -18.08 -15.96 -4.15
CA GLY A 114 -17.25 -17.07 -3.72
C GLY A 114 -16.95 -17.12 -2.22
N ARG A 115 -15.69 -17.43 -1.87
CA ARG A 115 -15.26 -17.61 -0.48
C ARG A 115 -15.28 -16.29 0.30
N LEU A 116 -14.95 -15.17 -0.33
CA LEU A 116 -14.97 -13.86 0.33
C LEU A 116 -16.39 -13.47 0.74
N ALA A 117 -17.40 -13.68 -0.13
CA ALA A 117 -18.80 -13.41 0.19
C ALA A 117 -19.25 -14.25 1.40
N GLN A 118 -18.94 -15.55 1.40
CA GLN A 118 -19.26 -16.44 2.52
C GLN A 118 -18.61 -16.00 3.83
N ALA A 119 -17.34 -15.55 3.78
CA ALA A 119 -16.64 -15.06 4.96
C ALA A 119 -17.22 -13.74 5.49
N ILE A 120 -17.67 -12.86 4.59
CA ILE A 120 -18.38 -11.61 4.96
C ILE A 120 -19.73 -11.92 5.60
N ASP A 121 -20.50 -12.83 5.00
CA ASP A 121 -21.79 -13.23 5.57
C ASP A 121 -21.63 -13.91 6.95
N ALA A 122 -20.60 -14.73 7.10
CA ALA A 122 -20.27 -15.33 8.39
C ALA A 122 -19.86 -14.31 9.46
N GLY A 123 -19.17 -13.23 9.06
CA GLY A 123 -18.69 -12.19 9.97
C GLY A 123 -19.75 -11.18 10.37
N TRP A 124 -20.62 -10.78 9.43
CA TRP A 124 -21.55 -9.67 9.59
C TRP A 124 -23.02 -10.01 9.30
N GLY A 125 -23.31 -11.23 8.91
CA GLY A 125 -24.68 -11.69 8.58
C GLY A 125 -25.15 -11.29 7.19
N SER A 126 -24.60 -10.20 6.62
CA SER A 126 -24.87 -9.77 5.24
C SER A 126 -23.81 -8.80 4.75
N PHE A 127 -23.71 -8.65 3.42
CA PHE A 127 -22.86 -7.66 2.80
C PHE A 127 -23.23 -6.22 3.18
N GLU A 128 -24.51 -5.90 3.29
CA GLU A 128 -25.01 -4.59 3.68
C GLU A 128 -24.60 -4.22 5.11
N ASN A 129 -24.65 -5.18 6.04
CA ASN A 129 -24.16 -4.97 7.40
C ASN A 129 -22.65 -4.73 7.42
N PHE A 130 -21.90 -5.52 6.65
CA PHE A 130 -20.46 -5.29 6.47
C PHE A 130 -20.16 -3.89 5.95
N GLN A 131 -20.83 -3.44 4.87
CA GLN A 131 -20.65 -2.11 4.32
C GLN A 131 -20.89 -1.03 5.38
N LYS A 132 -22.01 -1.14 6.11
CA LYS A 132 -22.37 -0.20 7.17
C LYS A 132 -21.31 -0.12 8.26
N GLU A 133 -20.80 -1.27 8.72
CA GLU A 133 -19.76 -1.29 9.74
C GLU A 133 -18.41 -0.79 9.21
N PHE A 134 -18.09 -1.09 7.95
CA PHE A 134 -16.87 -0.60 7.31
C PHE A 134 -16.89 0.92 7.16
N GLU A 135 -18.00 1.50 6.69
CA GLU A 135 -18.19 2.95 6.61
C GLU A 135 -18.12 3.60 7.98
N ALA A 136 -18.76 3.01 9.00
CA ALA A 136 -18.66 3.49 10.38
C ALA A 136 -17.21 3.42 10.89
N GLY A 137 -16.46 2.40 10.49
CA GLY A 137 -15.02 2.31 10.74
C GLY A 137 -14.26 3.48 10.14
N GLY A 138 -14.50 3.81 8.87
CA GLY A 138 -13.87 4.95 8.19
C GLY A 138 -14.26 6.31 8.78
N MET A 139 -15.52 6.50 9.15
CA MET A 139 -15.98 7.70 9.84
C MET A 139 -15.35 7.84 11.24
N GLY A 140 -15.09 6.71 11.91
CA GLY A 140 -14.49 6.68 13.24
C GLY A 140 -12.98 6.90 13.28
N VAL A 141 -12.29 7.02 12.14
CA VAL A 141 -10.87 7.42 12.08
C VAL A 141 -10.78 8.92 12.38
N PHE A 142 -10.16 9.26 13.52
CA PHE A 142 -9.93 10.66 13.88
C PHE A 142 -8.82 11.27 13.02
N GLY A 143 -9.13 12.36 12.32
CA GLY A 143 -8.20 13.02 11.41
C GLY A 143 -7.94 12.20 10.13
N SER A 144 -6.67 11.97 9.84
CA SER A 144 -6.22 11.26 8.64
C SER A 144 -5.89 9.80 8.94
N GLY A 145 -6.21 8.91 8.01
CA GLY A 145 -5.92 7.49 8.15
C GLY A 145 -6.65 6.63 7.12
N TRP A 146 -6.86 5.37 7.49
CA TRP A 146 -7.32 4.31 6.60
C TRP A 146 -8.29 3.39 7.32
N VAL A 147 -9.31 2.93 6.62
CA VAL A 147 -10.14 1.79 7.06
C VAL A 147 -9.87 0.59 6.17
N TRP A 148 -9.75 -0.58 6.79
CA TRP A 148 -9.32 -1.81 6.13
C TRP A 148 -10.29 -2.95 6.38
N LEU A 149 -10.53 -3.77 5.35
CA LEU A 149 -10.90 -5.16 5.51
C LEU A 149 -9.61 -5.97 5.50
N ALA A 150 -9.36 -6.74 6.53
CA ALA A 150 -8.18 -7.58 6.66
C ALA A 150 -8.57 -9.00 7.10
N SER A 151 -7.72 -9.99 6.80
CA SER A 151 -7.88 -11.35 7.29
C SER A 151 -6.69 -11.78 8.13
N ASP A 152 -6.93 -12.65 9.09
CA ASP A 152 -5.88 -13.41 9.75
C ASP A 152 -5.46 -14.63 8.92
N ASN A 153 -4.49 -15.41 9.43
CA ASN A 153 -3.99 -16.60 8.77
C ASN A 153 -5.02 -17.75 8.70
N ALA A 154 -6.08 -17.71 9.49
CA ALA A 154 -7.19 -18.66 9.44
C ALA A 154 -8.29 -18.21 8.46
N GLY A 155 -8.14 -17.06 7.82
CA GLY A 155 -9.12 -16.47 6.91
C GLY A 155 -10.25 -15.72 7.61
N LYS A 156 -10.19 -15.52 8.93
CA LYS A 156 -11.18 -14.73 9.66
C LYS A 156 -11.02 -13.27 9.31
N LEU A 157 -12.11 -12.63 8.91
CA LEU A 157 -12.16 -11.24 8.51
C LEU A 157 -12.31 -10.29 9.70
N SER A 158 -11.75 -9.10 9.58
CA SER A 158 -11.90 -8.01 10.55
C SER A 158 -11.86 -6.65 9.85
N ILE A 159 -12.59 -5.68 10.41
CA ILE A 159 -12.47 -4.27 10.04
C ILE A 159 -11.43 -3.62 10.95
N VAL A 160 -10.38 -3.05 10.35
CA VAL A 160 -9.25 -2.45 11.07
C VAL A 160 -9.18 -0.96 10.73
N ARG A 161 -8.96 -0.12 11.73
CA ARG A 161 -8.71 1.31 11.55
C ARG A 161 -7.25 1.59 11.84
N GLU A 162 -6.60 2.30 10.94
CA GLU A 162 -5.19 2.66 11.05
C GLU A 162 -5.00 4.17 10.97
N GLY A 163 -4.03 4.65 11.73
CA GLY A 163 -3.57 6.03 11.66
C GLY A 163 -2.81 6.34 10.36
N PRO A 164 -2.11 7.47 10.28
CA PRO A 164 -1.69 8.09 9.02
C PRO A 164 -1.03 7.16 7.99
N ALA A 165 -0.05 6.36 8.39
CA ALA A 165 0.67 5.42 7.51
C ALA A 165 0.48 3.95 7.90
N GLY A 166 -0.40 3.68 8.88
CA GLY A 166 -0.60 2.33 9.41
C GLY A 166 -1.17 1.37 8.37
N ASN A 167 -0.79 0.10 8.49
CA ASN A 167 -1.22 -0.97 7.61
C ASN A 167 -1.39 -2.27 8.42
N PRO A 168 -2.42 -3.08 8.16
CA PRO A 168 -2.65 -4.35 8.86
C PRO A 168 -1.46 -5.32 8.87
N VAL A 169 -0.55 -5.25 7.90
CA VAL A 169 0.64 -6.12 7.84
C VAL A 169 1.53 -6.00 9.08
N THR A 170 1.54 -4.83 9.75
CA THR A 170 2.30 -4.63 11.00
C THR A 170 1.72 -5.39 12.18
N LYS A 171 0.47 -5.85 12.06
CA LYS A 171 -0.26 -6.66 13.04
C LYS A 171 -0.36 -8.13 12.66
N GLY A 172 0.37 -8.55 11.61
CA GLY A 172 0.32 -9.92 11.10
C GLY A 172 -0.98 -10.24 10.35
N LEU A 173 -1.73 -9.23 9.94
CA LEU A 173 -2.97 -9.39 9.18
C LEU A 173 -2.71 -9.13 7.70
N LYS A 174 -3.46 -9.80 6.83
CA LYS A 174 -3.44 -9.62 5.38
C LYS A 174 -4.43 -8.51 4.97
N PRO A 175 -4.00 -7.39 4.39
CA PRO A 175 -4.90 -6.36 3.89
C PRO A 175 -5.61 -6.84 2.61
N LEU A 176 -6.93 -6.65 2.55
CA LEU A 176 -7.75 -7.09 1.42
C LEU A 176 -8.38 -5.92 0.66
N LEU A 177 -9.04 -5.01 1.38
CA LEU A 177 -9.70 -3.81 0.86
C LEU A 177 -9.35 -2.65 1.77
N THR A 178 -9.19 -1.44 1.21
CA THR A 178 -8.98 -0.25 2.02
C THR A 178 -9.67 0.97 1.42
N PHE A 179 -10.17 1.85 2.28
CA PHE A 179 -10.57 3.20 1.89
C PHE A 179 -9.69 4.23 2.59
N ASP A 180 -9.21 5.16 1.81
CA ASP A 180 -8.43 6.29 2.27
C ASP A 180 -9.37 7.36 2.83
N VAL A 181 -9.16 7.76 4.09
CA VAL A 181 -9.91 8.82 4.74
C VAL A 181 -9.04 10.05 5.06
N TRP A 182 -7.87 10.16 4.45
CA TRP A 182 -7.16 11.41 4.35
C TRP A 182 -7.97 12.40 3.51
N GLU A 183 -8.01 13.67 3.91
CA GLU A 183 -8.77 14.69 3.17
C GLU A 183 -8.30 14.85 1.72
N HIS A 184 -7.00 14.67 1.44
CA HIS A 184 -6.48 14.73 0.08
C HIS A 184 -7.11 13.68 -0.87
N ALA A 185 -7.64 12.59 -0.34
CA ALA A 185 -8.27 11.54 -1.15
C ALA A 185 -9.66 11.95 -1.68
N TYR A 186 -10.34 12.91 -1.03
CA TYR A 186 -11.74 13.19 -1.34
C TYR A 186 -12.14 14.67 -1.30
N TYR A 187 -11.32 15.57 -0.80
CA TYR A 187 -11.74 16.96 -0.55
C TYR A 187 -12.14 17.70 -1.83
N LEU A 188 -11.48 17.42 -2.96
CA LEU A 188 -11.81 18.06 -4.25
C LEU A 188 -13.20 17.65 -4.75
N ASP A 189 -13.63 16.41 -4.46
CA ASP A 189 -14.90 15.85 -4.96
C ASP A 189 -16.03 15.99 -3.94
N PHE A 190 -15.72 15.83 -2.65
CA PHE A 190 -16.70 15.73 -1.58
C PHE A 190 -16.55 16.80 -0.48
N GLN A 191 -15.50 17.59 -0.46
CA GLN A 191 -15.14 18.55 0.60
C GLN A 191 -15.13 17.83 1.97
N ASN A 192 -15.88 18.30 2.95
CA ASN A 192 -15.96 17.71 4.29
C ASN A 192 -16.91 16.50 4.39
N ARG A 193 -17.53 16.07 3.27
CA ARG A 193 -18.52 14.98 3.27
C ARG A 193 -17.84 13.62 3.17
N ARG A 194 -17.06 13.23 4.20
CA ARG A 194 -16.39 11.92 4.25
C ARG A 194 -17.36 10.75 4.10
N ALA A 195 -18.56 10.84 4.65
CA ALA A 195 -19.57 9.79 4.51
C ALA A 195 -19.95 9.55 3.05
N ASP A 196 -20.15 10.61 2.26
CA ASP A 196 -20.48 10.50 0.84
C ASP A 196 -19.32 9.90 0.04
N HIS A 197 -18.09 10.28 0.37
CA HIS A 197 -16.88 9.67 -0.21
C HIS A 197 -16.85 8.17 0.04
N LEU A 198 -16.95 7.73 1.31
CA LEU A 198 -16.94 6.31 1.67
C LEU A 198 -18.04 5.53 0.95
N ASN A 199 -19.26 6.06 0.95
CA ASN A 199 -20.40 5.43 0.26
C ASN A 199 -20.19 5.35 -1.26
N SER A 200 -19.57 6.36 -1.87
CA SER A 200 -19.35 6.39 -3.32
C SER A 200 -18.36 5.34 -3.80
N LEU A 201 -17.33 5.03 -3.00
CA LEU A 201 -16.24 4.12 -3.38
C LEU A 201 -16.71 2.69 -3.67
N TRP A 202 -17.81 2.23 -3.05
CA TRP A 202 -18.37 0.90 -3.31
C TRP A 202 -18.76 0.68 -4.77
N LYS A 203 -19.04 1.75 -5.51
CA LYS A 203 -19.45 1.70 -6.93
C LYS A 203 -18.31 1.32 -7.87
N ILE A 204 -17.08 1.40 -7.42
CA ILE A 204 -15.87 1.17 -8.23
C ILE A 204 -14.96 0.08 -7.69
N VAL A 205 -15.27 -0.56 -6.56
CA VAL A 205 -14.49 -1.68 -6.03
C VAL A 205 -14.49 -2.84 -7.02
N ASP A 206 -13.33 -3.29 -7.44
CA ASP A 206 -13.16 -4.55 -8.18
C ASP A 206 -13.07 -5.72 -7.19
N TRP A 207 -14.20 -6.36 -6.95
CA TRP A 207 -14.28 -7.48 -6.02
C TRP A 207 -13.44 -8.68 -6.42
N LYS A 208 -13.09 -8.84 -7.70
CA LYS A 208 -12.17 -9.91 -8.15
C LYS A 208 -10.77 -9.70 -7.59
N ILE A 209 -10.32 -8.45 -7.52
CA ILE A 209 -9.02 -8.11 -6.90
C ILE A 209 -9.05 -8.39 -5.39
N VAL A 210 -10.11 -7.96 -4.70
CA VAL A 210 -10.26 -8.19 -3.25
C VAL A 210 -10.34 -9.68 -2.95
N GLU A 211 -11.11 -10.44 -3.72
CA GLU A 211 -11.21 -11.91 -3.61
C GLU A 211 -9.88 -12.62 -3.89
N SER A 212 -9.14 -12.17 -4.91
CA SER A 212 -7.79 -12.69 -5.20
C SER A 212 -6.85 -12.50 -4.02
N ARG A 213 -6.87 -11.34 -3.37
CA ARG A 213 -6.10 -11.09 -2.15
C ARG A 213 -6.51 -12.02 -1.01
N TYR A 214 -7.81 -12.30 -0.86
CA TYR A 214 -8.31 -13.19 0.17
C TYR A 214 -7.88 -14.64 -0.04
N ASN A 215 -7.89 -15.11 -1.29
CA ASN A 215 -7.64 -16.50 -1.65
C ASN A 215 -6.15 -16.89 -1.70
N ASN A 216 -5.24 -15.92 -1.87
CA ASN A 216 -3.78 -16.11 -1.88
C ASN A 216 -3.19 -16.08 -0.47
#